data_cbb2c5b8389d48e4842d1d28429b400c
#
_entry.id   cbb2c5b8389d48e4842d1d28429b400c
#
_cell.length_a   1.000
_cell.length_b   1.000
_cell.length_c   1.000
_cell.angle_alpha   90.00
_cell.angle_beta   90.00
_cell.angle_gamma   90.00
#
_symmetry.space_group_name_H-M   'P 1'
#
loop_
_entity.id
_entity.type
_entity.pdbx_description
1 polymer ?
#
loop_
_entity_poly.entity_id
_entity_poly.type
_entity_poly.pdbx_seq_one_letter_code
_entity_poly.pdbx_strand_id
1 'polypeptide(L)'
;MRYYTPGHGVVTDALILHGLLKILSLGGRVDGYVEYVGGQFVVDVPKEVELGVLERWELLELLEMATRGVYAGKVRELWLSAIDIAGFKAWSSRLLDAYLDLPRFFDLSEGHRESRREGRGGGRGRRAGGGYTLYLPISSVYGKYVGKSYGLKEEAYTVCASCFALASIGYIYGALKLRVERSDGFIVFNFAFVPQSRMSVRDMLLLHRLGGHLRVQKSGASLNVAGALIYALSMGETLYAAGGRPAVVAWITERSGNNQRSHRPSVLDATALLRFIAELKLEVPPWPLLAEHFATHEPAALNALGEYVLFGGDAYAVARQMLSALRSSGTDSAGGRKVRNLMAYMEKVTNILLDAERWNLR
;
A
#
# COMPACT_ATOMS: atom_id res chain seq x y z
N MET A 1 2.59 -4.93 26.69
CA MET A 1 1.92 -3.65 26.41
C MET A 1 1.07 -3.79 25.17
N ARG A 2 -0.19 -3.31 25.20
CA ARG A 2 -1.11 -3.42 24.07
C ARG A 2 -1.37 -2.05 23.48
N TYR A 3 -1.26 -1.96 22.16
CA TYR A 3 -1.60 -0.79 21.36
C TYR A 3 -2.79 -1.12 20.47
N TYR A 4 -3.73 -0.20 20.38
CA TYR A 4 -4.95 -0.36 19.59
C TYR A 4 -4.99 0.71 18.51
N THR A 5 -5.30 0.32 17.27
CA THR A 5 -5.62 1.34 16.27
C THR A 5 -6.98 1.94 16.61
N PRO A 6 -7.18 3.25 16.44
CA PRO A 6 -8.33 3.95 17.01
C PRO A 6 -9.70 3.67 16.38
N GLY A 7 -9.75 3.00 15.22
CA GLY A 7 -10.99 2.80 14.48
C GLY A 7 -11.33 3.94 13.53
N HIS A 8 -10.32 4.61 12.97
CA HIS A 8 -10.50 5.66 11.95
C HIS A 8 -10.89 5.12 10.56
N GLY A 9 -11.15 3.84 10.46
CA GLY A 9 -11.44 3.13 9.22
C GLY A 9 -10.26 2.29 8.74
N VAL A 10 -10.57 1.20 8.01
CA VAL A 10 -9.62 0.13 7.69
C VAL A 10 -8.32 0.62 7.02
N VAL A 11 -8.40 1.61 6.15
CA VAL A 11 -7.21 2.17 5.48
C VAL A 11 -6.32 2.91 6.46
N THR A 12 -6.90 3.87 7.21
CA THR A 12 -6.13 4.68 8.16
C THR A 12 -5.56 3.82 9.28
N ASP A 13 -6.33 2.86 9.80
CA ASP A 13 -5.86 1.95 10.84
C ASP A 13 -4.77 1.00 10.35
N ALA A 14 -4.85 0.50 9.12
CA ALA A 14 -3.77 -0.26 8.51
C ALA A 14 -2.49 0.58 8.39
N LEU A 15 -2.62 1.84 8.02
CA LEU A 15 -1.47 2.75 7.94
C LEU A 15 -0.90 3.08 9.33
N ILE A 16 -1.75 3.29 10.35
CA ILE A 16 -1.29 3.47 11.74
C ILE A 16 -0.52 2.23 12.21
N LEU A 17 -1.02 1.03 11.93
CA LEU A 17 -0.32 -0.22 12.19
C LEU A 17 1.06 -0.22 11.55
N HIS A 18 1.17 0.12 10.26
CA HIS A 18 2.45 0.18 9.56
C HIS A 18 3.38 1.28 10.09
N GLY A 19 2.85 2.41 10.55
CA GLY A 19 3.63 3.44 11.24
C GLY A 19 4.24 2.92 12.53
N LEU A 20 3.45 2.20 13.34
CA LEU A 20 3.93 1.56 14.55
C LEU A 20 4.98 0.47 14.25
N LEU A 21 4.74 -0.36 13.22
CA LEU A 21 5.71 -1.36 12.76
C LEU A 21 7.04 -0.71 12.31
N LYS A 22 7.00 0.45 11.67
CA LYS A 22 8.22 1.19 11.30
C LYS A 22 9.02 1.55 12.54
N ILE A 23 8.38 2.06 13.59
CA ILE A 23 9.04 2.41 14.87
C ILE A 23 9.60 1.15 15.53
N LEU A 24 8.83 0.05 15.58
CA LEU A 24 9.32 -1.22 16.12
C LEU A 24 10.55 -1.73 15.35
N SER A 25 10.57 -1.56 14.03
CA SER A 25 11.70 -1.97 13.18
C SER A 25 12.97 -1.19 13.47
N LEU A 26 12.90 0.10 13.78
CA LEU A 26 14.03 0.93 14.15
C LEU A 26 14.62 0.50 15.51
N GLY A 27 13.76 0.18 16.47
CA GLY A 27 14.16 -0.31 17.79
C GLY A 27 14.62 -1.78 17.82
N GLY A 28 14.67 -2.47 16.67
CA GLY A 28 15.05 -3.89 16.59
C GLY A 28 14.09 -4.83 17.31
N ARG A 29 12.86 -4.39 17.59
CA ARG A 29 11.87 -5.13 18.38
C ARG A 29 11.04 -6.02 17.48
N VAL A 30 11.13 -7.31 17.69
CA VAL A 30 10.48 -8.33 16.83
C VAL A 30 9.55 -9.27 17.59
N ASP A 31 9.55 -9.17 18.94
CA ASP A 31 8.73 -10.00 19.80
C ASP A 31 7.31 -9.42 19.92
N GLY A 32 6.34 -10.31 19.99
CA GLY A 32 4.94 -9.93 20.15
C GLY A 32 4.05 -10.42 19.03
N TYR A 33 2.80 -9.97 19.06
CA TYR A 33 1.77 -10.39 18.11
C TYR A 33 0.96 -9.19 17.62
N VAL A 34 0.43 -9.35 16.43
CA VAL A 34 -0.54 -8.42 15.82
C VAL A 34 -1.78 -9.23 15.47
N GLU A 35 -2.95 -8.71 15.80
CA GLU A 35 -4.24 -9.33 15.46
C GLU A 35 -5.28 -8.27 15.11
N TYR A 36 -6.33 -8.69 14.40
CA TYR A 36 -7.48 -7.83 14.11
C TYR A 36 -8.66 -8.28 14.96
N VAL A 37 -9.11 -7.43 15.86
CA VAL A 37 -10.17 -7.72 16.81
C VAL A 37 -11.11 -6.53 16.93
N GLY A 38 -12.42 -6.79 16.81
CA GLY A 38 -13.43 -5.76 17.04
C GLY A 38 -13.37 -4.53 16.14
N GLY A 39 -12.82 -4.67 14.93
CA GLY A 39 -12.68 -3.56 13.98
C GLY A 39 -11.38 -2.78 14.12
N GLN A 40 -10.45 -3.20 14.96
CA GLN A 40 -9.18 -2.55 15.25
C GLN A 40 -8.02 -3.54 15.12
N PHE A 41 -6.83 -3.04 14.81
CA PHE A 41 -5.59 -3.81 14.93
C PHE A 41 -5.05 -3.65 16.32
N VAL A 42 -4.66 -4.77 16.92
CA VAL A 42 -4.07 -4.84 18.26
C VAL A 42 -2.64 -5.31 18.12
N VAL A 43 -1.69 -4.56 18.66
CA VAL A 43 -0.28 -4.90 18.71
C VAL A 43 0.10 -5.17 20.15
N ASP A 44 0.42 -6.42 20.45
CA ASP A 44 0.82 -6.87 21.80
C ASP A 44 2.34 -7.12 21.82
N VAL A 45 3.09 -6.30 22.54
CA VAL A 45 4.55 -6.36 22.66
C VAL A 45 4.98 -6.46 24.12
N PRO A 46 6.12 -7.11 24.43
CA PRO A 46 6.55 -7.33 25.81
C PRO A 46 6.83 -6.04 26.59
N LYS A 47 7.27 -5.00 25.87
CA LYS A 47 7.64 -3.72 26.47
C LYS A 47 6.97 -2.57 25.75
N GLU A 48 6.77 -1.48 26.46
CA GLU A 48 6.28 -0.23 25.89
C GLU A 48 7.16 0.24 24.72
N VAL A 49 6.52 0.73 23.67
CA VAL A 49 7.20 1.27 22.49
C VAL A 49 7.67 2.67 22.84
N GLU A 50 8.95 2.86 22.83
CA GLU A 50 9.61 4.14 23.08
C GLU A 50 10.51 4.47 21.88
N LEU A 51 10.40 5.71 21.40
CA LEU A 51 11.37 6.28 20.48
C LEU A 51 12.56 6.83 21.29
N GLY A 52 13.71 6.18 21.17
CA GLY A 52 14.97 6.73 21.67
C GLY A 52 15.37 7.99 20.92
N VAL A 53 16.36 8.72 21.42
CA VAL A 53 16.80 9.97 20.78
C VAL A 53 17.38 9.70 19.39
N LEU A 54 18.18 8.62 19.23
CA LEU A 54 18.78 8.27 17.93
C LEU A 54 17.74 7.89 16.90
N GLU A 55 16.79 7.02 17.27
CA GLU A 55 15.71 6.60 16.37
C GLU A 55 14.81 7.78 15.99
N ARG A 56 14.59 8.74 16.89
CA ARG A 56 13.87 9.96 16.58
C ARG A 56 14.58 10.80 15.52
N TRP A 57 15.88 10.99 15.65
CA TRP A 57 16.65 11.74 14.67
C TRP A 57 16.69 11.03 13.32
N GLU A 58 16.92 9.74 13.31
CA GLU A 58 16.93 8.93 12.09
C GLU A 58 15.58 9.00 11.37
N LEU A 59 14.47 8.82 12.08
CA LEU A 59 13.14 8.90 11.48
C LEU A 59 12.80 10.32 11.04
N LEU A 60 13.19 11.35 11.79
CA LEU A 60 13.01 12.74 11.41
C LEU A 60 13.76 13.05 10.11
N GLU A 61 15.01 12.64 9.99
CA GLU A 61 15.82 12.83 8.79
C GLU A 61 15.18 12.12 7.58
N LEU A 62 14.73 10.88 7.75
CA LEU A 62 14.00 10.15 6.72
C LEU A 62 12.70 10.85 6.31
N LEU A 63 11.93 11.38 7.26
CA LEU A 63 10.70 12.13 6.98
C LEU A 63 10.99 13.45 6.28
N GLU A 64 12.03 14.18 6.70
CA GLU A 64 12.45 15.41 6.02
C GLU A 64 12.88 15.13 4.60
N MET A 65 13.67 14.08 4.35
CA MET A 65 14.04 13.66 3.00
C MET A 65 12.83 13.31 2.15
N ALA A 66 11.87 12.58 2.70
CA ALA A 66 10.63 12.21 2.02
C ALA A 66 9.74 13.42 1.70
N THR A 67 9.67 14.40 2.59
CA THR A 67 8.77 15.55 2.47
C THR A 67 9.40 16.73 1.71
N ARG A 68 10.69 16.96 1.87
CA ARG A 68 11.40 18.07 1.19
C ARG A 68 11.93 17.69 -0.19
N GLY A 69 11.90 16.41 -0.54
CA GLY A 69 12.43 15.93 -1.80
C GLY A 69 13.94 16.17 -1.96
N VAL A 70 14.68 16.08 -0.85
CA VAL A 70 16.13 16.31 -0.78
C VAL A 70 16.92 15.22 -1.50
N TYR A 71 16.32 14.06 -1.80
CA TYR A 71 16.96 13.08 -2.65
C TYR A 71 17.18 13.63 -4.05
N ALA A 72 18.42 13.98 -4.33
CA ALA A 72 18.84 14.38 -5.67
C ALA A 72 18.73 13.18 -6.63
N GLY A 73 18.23 13.43 -7.87
CA GLY A 73 18.19 12.44 -8.94
C GLY A 73 16.89 11.66 -9.06
N LYS A 74 16.97 10.49 -9.70
CA LYS A 74 15.80 9.64 -10.05
C LYS A 74 14.90 9.25 -8.87
N VAL A 75 15.44 9.17 -7.67
CA VAL A 75 14.69 8.84 -6.45
C VAL A 75 13.71 9.95 -6.07
N ARG A 76 14.08 11.22 -6.27
CA ARG A 76 13.21 12.37 -5.99
C ARG A 76 11.93 12.35 -6.83
N GLU A 77 12.05 12.06 -8.12
CA GLU A 77 10.89 11.97 -9.00
C GLU A 77 9.98 10.80 -8.62
N LEU A 78 10.55 9.66 -8.26
CA LEU A 78 9.80 8.49 -7.81
C LEU A 78 9.00 8.78 -6.53
N TRP A 79 9.61 9.41 -5.53
CA TRP A 79 8.94 9.72 -4.27
C TRP A 79 7.82 10.75 -4.44
N LEU A 80 8.14 11.88 -5.02
CA LEU A 80 7.16 12.97 -5.21
C LEU A 80 6.05 12.58 -6.19
N SER A 81 6.35 11.76 -7.19
CA SER A 81 5.35 11.31 -8.16
C SER A 81 4.45 10.20 -7.64
N ALA A 82 4.92 9.39 -6.68
CA ALA A 82 4.12 8.33 -6.09
C ALA A 82 3.23 8.82 -4.94
N ILE A 83 3.68 9.86 -4.21
CA ILE A 83 2.91 10.46 -3.11
C ILE A 83 2.08 11.62 -3.66
N ASP A 84 0.98 11.31 -4.33
CA ASP A 84 0.00 12.33 -4.71
C ASP A 84 -0.95 12.60 -3.54
N ILE A 85 -0.41 13.21 -2.49
CA ILE A 85 -1.20 13.65 -1.35
C ILE A 85 -1.79 15.01 -1.69
N ALA A 86 -3.11 15.12 -1.63
CA ALA A 86 -3.80 16.38 -1.81
C ALA A 86 -3.29 17.42 -0.82
N GLY A 87 -2.85 18.57 -1.35
CA GLY A 87 -2.27 19.62 -0.52
C GLY A 87 -0.91 19.25 0.09
N PHE A 88 -0.04 18.58 -0.68
CA PHE A 88 1.27 18.08 -0.25
C PHE A 88 2.07 19.05 0.63
N LYS A 89 2.16 20.33 0.29
CA LYS A 89 2.88 21.32 1.12
C LYS A 89 2.30 21.44 2.52
N ALA A 90 0.97 21.49 2.63
CA ALA A 90 0.30 21.58 3.93
C ALA A 90 0.42 20.27 4.71
N TRP A 91 0.35 19.14 4.01
CA TRP A 91 0.54 17.82 4.61
C TRP A 91 1.96 17.65 5.14
N SER A 92 2.99 17.94 4.35
CA SER A 92 4.39 17.76 4.74
C SER A 92 4.78 18.63 5.93
N SER A 93 4.35 19.91 5.95
CA SER A 93 4.58 20.78 7.11
C SER A 93 3.89 20.23 8.36
N ARG A 94 2.63 19.78 8.23
CA ARG A 94 1.88 19.22 9.37
C ARG A 94 2.43 17.87 9.82
N LEU A 95 3.00 17.07 8.94
CA LEU A 95 3.63 15.80 9.31
C LEU A 95 4.83 16.07 10.21
N LEU A 96 5.69 17.01 9.86
CA LEU A 96 6.84 17.36 10.67
C LEU A 96 6.41 17.95 12.03
N ASP A 97 5.41 18.85 12.02
CA ASP A 97 4.84 19.39 13.26
C ASP A 97 4.26 18.28 14.14
N ALA A 98 3.45 17.39 13.57
CA ALA A 98 2.84 16.28 14.30
C ALA A 98 3.89 15.28 14.81
N TYR A 99 4.95 15.07 14.04
CA TYR A 99 6.06 14.20 14.46
C TYR A 99 6.83 14.78 15.65
N LEU A 100 7.09 16.08 15.64
CA LEU A 100 7.74 16.78 16.77
C LEU A 100 6.87 16.80 18.03
N ASP A 101 5.56 16.80 17.84
CA ASP A 101 4.57 16.71 18.94
C ASP A 101 4.33 15.27 19.43
N LEU A 102 4.96 14.24 18.81
CA LEU A 102 4.82 12.86 19.27
C LEU A 102 5.36 12.71 20.70
N PRO A 103 4.56 12.12 21.60
CA PRO A 103 5.02 11.82 22.94
C PRO A 103 6.16 10.78 22.90
N ARG A 104 7.01 10.78 23.93
CA ARG A 104 8.06 9.78 24.10
C ARG A 104 7.48 8.36 24.11
N PHE A 105 6.34 8.20 24.75
CA PHE A 105 5.55 6.97 24.76
C PHE A 105 4.26 7.19 23.98
N PHE A 106 3.89 6.22 23.16
CA PHE A 106 2.68 6.30 22.36
C PHE A 106 1.45 5.97 23.20
N ASP A 107 0.50 6.88 23.22
CA ASP A 107 -0.81 6.63 23.80
C ASP A 107 -1.78 6.15 22.69
N LEU A 108 -1.70 4.87 22.37
CA LEU A 108 -2.67 4.16 21.54
C LEU A 108 -3.38 3.12 22.41
N SER A 109 -3.87 3.56 23.55
CA SER A 109 -4.67 2.75 24.45
C SER A 109 -6.09 2.54 23.94
N GLU A 110 -6.79 1.56 24.49
CA GLU A 110 -8.20 1.35 24.21
C GLU A 110 -9.01 2.61 24.52
N GLY A 111 -9.78 3.10 23.57
CA GLY A 111 -10.58 4.32 23.73
C GLY A 111 -9.94 5.60 23.21
N HIS A 112 -8.74 5.51 22.62
CA HIS A 112 -8.15 6.62 21.87
C HIS A 112 -9.05 6.99 20.69
N ARG A 113 -9.73 8.13 20.77
CA ARG A 113 -10.84 8.51 19.90
C ARG A 113 -10.54 9.76 19.08
N GLU A 114 -11.36 9.93 18.03
CA GLU A 114 -11.43 11.12 17.19
C GLU A 114 -11.55 12.39 18.01
N SER A 115 -10.74 13.40 17.71
CA SER A 115 -11.03 14.77 18.13
C SER A 115 -11.97 15.38 17.09
N ARG A 116 -13.29 15.34 17.30
CA ARG A 116 -14.22 16.18 16.54
C ARG A 116 -13.97 17.63 16.88
N ARG A 117 -13.74 18.44 15.88
CA ARG A 117 -13.71 19.88 16.05
C ARG A 117 -15.12 20.38 16.35
N GLU A 118 -15.42 20.67 17.59
CA GLU A 118 -16.50 21.59 17.92
C GLU A 118 -15.99 23.00 17.69
N GLY A 119 -16.64 23.72 16.80
CA GLY A 119 -16.60 25.15 16.83
C GLY A 119 -16.04 25.93 15.66
N ARG A 120 -16.92 26.75 15.17
CA ARG A 120 -16.75 27.92 14.29
C ARG A 120 -15.53 28.77 14.64
N GLY A 121 -14.73 29.09 13.65
CA GLY A 121 -13.83 30.23 13.75
C GLY A 121 -12.67 30.18 12.79
N GLY A 122 -12.81 30.81 11.62
CA GLY A 122 -11.69 31.11 10.75
C GLY A 122 -10.64 31.95 11.47
N GLY A 123 -9.43 31.45 11.56
CA GLY A 123 -8.29 32.17 12.09
C GLY A 123 -7.03 31.41 11.74
N ARG A 124 -6.15 32.02 10.95
CA ARG A 124 -4.77 31.56 10.72
C ARG A 124 -4.03 31.71 12.06
N GLY A 125 -3.84 30.60 12.79
CA GLY A 125 -3.06 30.61 14.02
C GLY A 125 -3.09 29.27 14.70
N ARG A 126 -1.94 28.79 15.17
CA ARG A 126 -1.80 27.63 16.06
C ARG A 126 -2.82 27.79 17.20
N ARG A 127 -3.83 26.95 17.25
CA ARG A 127 -4.70 26.83 18.42
C ARG A 127 -4.38 25.51 19.11
N ALA A 128 -4.02 25.61 20.37
CA ALA A 128 -3.95 24.46 21.27
C ALA A 128 -5.29 23.71 21.18
N GLY A 129 -5.27 22.43 20.78
CA GLY A 129 -6.44 21.56 20.65
C GLY A 129 -6.96 21.33 19.21
N GLY A 130 -6.31 21.85 18.17
CA GLY A 130 -6.72 21.62 16.77
C GLY A 130 -6.25 20.27 16.25
N GLY A 131 -7.19 19.36 15.92
CA GLY A 131 -6.88 18.08 15.27
C GLY A 131 -6.25 18.23 13.88
N TYR A 132 -5.57 17.18 13.42
CA TYR A 132 -4.95 17.08 12.10
C TYR A 132 -5.94 16.48 11.11
N THR A 133 -6.17 17.18 10.00
CA THR A 133 -7.06 16.68 8.94
C THR A 133 -6.41 15.56 8.17
N LEU A 134 -7.11 14.43 8.00
CA LEU A 134 -6.69 13.37 7.10
C LEU A 134 -6.99 13.75 5.65
N TYR A 135 -6.04 13.48 4.78
CA TYR A 135 -6.10 13.73 3.34
C TYR A 135 -6.02 12.42 2.55
N LEU A 136 -6.52 12.44 1.32
CA LEU A 136 -6.22 11.37 0.37
C LEU A 136 -4.69 11.33 0.11
N PRO A 137 -4.08 10.15 0.01
CA PRO A 137 -4.65 8.80 0.10
C PRO A 137 -4.62 8.19 1.52
N ILE A 138 -4.22 8.93 2.55
CA ILE A 138 -4.08 8.43 3.93
C ILE A 138 -5.45 8.03 4.52
N SER A 139 -6.51 8.66 4.02
CA SER A 139 -7.88 8.23 4.26
C SER A 139 -8.60 8.04 2.94
N SER A 140 -9.28 6.91 2.77
CA SER A 140 -10.05 6.63 1.56
C SER A 140 -11.44 7.28 1.58
N VAL A 141 -11.92 7.71 2.74
CA VAL A 141 -13.30 8.17 2.93
C VAL A 141 -13.36 9.68 3.12
N TYR A 142 -12.31 10.28 3.67
CA TYR A 142 -12.31 11.67 4.09
C TYR A 142 -11.38 12.50 3.22
N GLY A 143 -11.94 13.42 2.49
CA GLY A 143 -11.19 14.39 1.71
C GLY A 143 -11.99 15.66 1.53
N LYS A 144 -11.32 16.77 1.29
CA LYS A 144 -11.88 18.11 1.08
C LYS A 144 -13.02 18.17 0.05
N TYR A 145 -13.18 17.12 -0.76
CA TYR A 145 -14.08 17.08 -1.91
C TYR A 145 -15.30 16.16 -1.74
N VAL A 146 -15.31 15.25 -0.76
CA VAL A 146 -16.44 14.34 -0.57
C VAL A 146 -17.70 15.11 -0.16
N GLY A 147 -17.58 16.06 0.74
CA GLY A 147 -18.71 16.88 1.19
C GLY A 147 -19.28 17.82 0.14
N LYS A 148 -18.48 18.30 -0.82
CA LYS A 148 -18.94 19.21 -1.89
C LYS A 148 -19.78 18.51 -2.95
N SER A 149 -19.48 17.25 -3.27
CA SER A 149 -20.17 16.49 -4.30
C SER A 149 -21.60 16.11 -3.91
N TYR A 150 -21.88 16.01 -2.62
CA TYR A 150 -23.18 15.58 -2.09
C TYR A 150 -23.95 16.68 -1.35
N GLY A 151 -23.46 17.92 -1.38
CA GLY A 151 -24.12 19.02 -0.68
C GLY A 151 -24.07 18.91 0.85
N LEU A 152 -23.36 17.93 1.38
CA LEU A 152 -23.17 17.76 2.81
C LEU A 152 -22.11 18.75 3.31
N LYS A 153 -22.47 19.56 4.27
CA LYS A 153 -21.54 20.40 5.04
C LYS A 153 -20.80 19.53 6.07
N GLU A 154 -20.13 18.48 5.61
CA GLU A 154 -19.31 17.69 6.51
C GLU A 154 -18.01 18.44 6.81
N GLU A 155 -17.72 18.56 8.08
CA GLU A 155 -16.42 19.04 8.55
C GLU A 155 -15.35 18.02 8.17
N ALA A 156 -14.15 18.50 7.83
CA ALA A 156 -13.04 17.64 7.52
C ALA A 156 -12.73 16.73 8.73
N TYR A 157 -12.62 15.43 8.50
CA TYR A 157 -12.30 14.47 9.55
C TYR A 157 -10.91 14.75 10.12
N THR A 158 -10.83 14.90 11.43
CA THR A 158 -9.58 15.26 12.13
C THR A 158 -9.22 14.21 13.16
N VAL A 159 -7.93 13.99 13.32
CA VAL A 159 -7.32 13.05 14.26
C VAL A 159 -6.26 13.75 15.11
N CYS A 160 -5.79 13.11 16.17
CA CYS A 160 -4.69 13.64 16.98
C CYS A 160 -3.35 13.58 16.25
N ALA A 161 -2.32 14.23 16.79
CA ALA A 161 -0.98 14.27 16.22
C ALA A 161 -0.39 12.86 16.03
N SER A 162 -0.52 11.98 17.02
CA SER A 162 0.00 10.62 16.98
C SER A 162 -0.63 9.81 15.84
N CYS A 163 -1.95 9.82 15.71
CA CYS A 163 -2.64 9.12 14.64
C CYS A 163 -2.27 9.65 13.26
N PHE A 164 -2.17 10.97 13.11
CA PHE A 164 -1.79 11.62 11.86
C PHE A 164 -0.34 11.26 11.46
N ALA A 165 0.60 11.36 12.40
CA ALA A 165 2.00 11.04 12.16
C ALA A 165 2.19 9.55 11.83
N LEU A 166 1.62 8.64 12.64
CA LEU A 166 1.72 7.21 12.41
C LEU A 166 1.09 6.79 11.08
N ALA A 167 -0.11 7.28 10.76
CA ALA A 167 -0.75 6.98 9.47
C ALA A 167 0.09 7.49 8.29
N SER A 168 0.70 8.69 8.41
CA SER A 168 1.57 9.26 7.39
C SER A 168 2.87 8.47 7.23
N ILE A 169 3.52 8.09 8.33
CA ILE A 169 4.72 7.23 8.34
C ILE A 169 4.39 5.88 7.70
N GLY A 170 3.27 5.28 8.08
CA GLY A 170 2.81 4.02 7.51
C GLY A 170 2.54 4.10 6.02
N TYR A 171 1.95 5.21 5.54
CA TYR A 171 1.78 5.43 4.11
C TYR A 171 3.12 5.56 3.37
N ILE A 172 4.06 6.28 3.94
CA ILE A 172 5.38 6.47 3.32
C ILE A 172 6.13 5.14 3.22
N TYR A 173 6.22 4.39 4.29
CA TYR A 173 7.14 3.25 4.40
C TYR A 173 6.46 1.87 4.31
N GLY A 174 5.21 1.73 4.72
CA GLY A 174 4.51 0.44 4.79
C GLY A 174 3.54 0.17 3.65
N ALA A 175 3.03 1.20 2.99
CA ALA A 175 2.15 0.99 1.85
C ALA A 175 2.94 0.72 0.57
N LEU A 176 2.53 -0.32 -0.17
CA LEU A 176 2.98 -0.57 -1.54
C LEU A 176 2.11 0.26 -2.48
N LYS A 177 2.72 1.09 -3.31
CA LYS A 177 2.06 2.04 -4.19
C LYS A 177 2.42 1.77 -5.63
N LEU A 178 1.43 1.63 -6.50
CA LEU A 178 1.61 1.49 -7.93
C LEU A 178 0.91 2.64 -8.65
N ARG A 179 1.68 3.50 -9.27
CA ARG A 179 1.17 4.57 -10.11
C ARG A 179 1.10 4.13 -11.57
N VAL A 180 -0.08 4.29 -12.17
CA VAL A 180 -0.34 4.03 -13.58
C VAL A 180 -0.71 5.34 -14.26
N GLU A 181 0.09 5.75 -15.22
CA GLU A 181 -0.12 6.97 -15.98
C GLU A 181 -1.24 6.80 -17.00
N ARG A 182 -2.07 7.83 -17.15
CA ARG A 182 -3.14 7.95 -18.14
C ARG A 182 -2.95 9.22 -18.97
N SER A 183 -3.70 9.34 -20.05
CA SER A 183 -3.66 10.53 -20.92
C SER A 183 -4.11 11.81 -20.22
N ASP A 184 -5.06 11.69 -19.29
CA ASP A 184 -5.70 12.78 -18.56
C ASP A 184 -5.30 12.91 -17.08
N GLY A 185 -4.37 12.05 -16.62
CA GLY A 185 -3.93 12.03 -15.24
C GLY A 185 -3.24 10.74 -14.85
N PHE A 186 -3.55 10.22 -13.68
CA PHE A 186 -2.99 8.96 -13.21
C PHE A 186 -3.88 8.30 -12.16
N ILE A 187 -3.69 7.00 -11.99
CA ILE A 187 -4.26 6.21 -10.89
C ILE A 187 -3.12 5.73 -10.01
N VAL A 188 -3.33 5.77 -8.70
CA VAL A 188 -2.46 5.12 -7.72
C VAL A 188 -3.24 4.00 -7.05
N PHE A 189 -2.78 2.78 -7.23
CA PHE A 189 -3.20 1.63 -6.45
C PHE A 189 -2.35 1.60 -5.18
N ASN A 190 -3.01 1.56 -4.05
CA ASN A 190 -2.37 1.54 -2.75
C ASN A 190 -2.72 0.22 -2.05
N PHE A 191 -1.73 -0.41 -1.43
CA PHE A 191 -1.85 -1.69 -0.76
C PHE A 191 -1.16 -1.63 0.59
N ALA A 192 -1.84 -2.07 1.64
CA ALA A 192 -1.26 -2.23 2.97
C ALA A 192 -1.55 -3.64 3.48
N PHE A 193 -0.51 -4.39 3.84
CA PHE A 193 -0.65 -5.76 4.33
C PHE A 193 -1.01 -5.74 5.80
N VAL A 194 -2.03 -6.52 6.18
CA VAL A 194 -2.57 -6.58 7.54
C VAL A 194 -2.77 -8.03 7.97
N PRO A 195 -2.82 -8.32 9.28
CA PRO A 195 -3.13 -9.66 9.74
C PRO A 195 -4.61 -9.97 9.49
N GLN A 196 -4.90 -11.14 8.92
CA GLN A 196 -6.24 -11.71 8.85
C GLN A 196 -6.56 -12.52 10.11
N SER A 197 -5.53 -13.11 10.70
CA SER A 197 -5.54 -13.81 11.98
C SER A 197 -4.36 -13.32 12.81
N ARG A 198 -4.22 -13.84 14.04
CA ARG A 198 -3.06 -13.53 14.87
C ARG A 198 -1.75 -13.87 14.17
N MET A 199 -0.87 -12.89 14.02
CA MET A 199 0.44 -13.02 13.39
C MET A 199 1.54 -12.51 14.32
N SER A 200 2.76 -13.03 14.20
CA SER A 200 3.89 -12.49 14.95
C SER A 200 4.26 -11.08 14.44
N VAL A 201 4.80 -10.24 15.33
CA VAL A 201 5.35 -8.93 14.94
C VAL A 201 6.43 -9.11 13.88
N ARG A 202 7.25 -10.17 13.99
CA ARG A 202 8.29 -10.51 13.03
C ARG A 202 7.73 -10.74 11.62
N ASP A 203 6.65 -11.52 11.49
CA ASP A 203 6.03 -11.77 10.19
C ASP A 203 5.41 -10.50 9.62
N MET A 204 4.79 -9.68 10.47
CA MET A 204 4.28 -8.37 10.06
C MET A 204 5.39 -7.41 9.61
N LEU A 205 6.55 -7.44 10.25
CA LEU A 205 7.73 -6.66 9.81
C LEU A 205 8.28 -7.14 8.46
N LEU A 206 8.20 -8.43 8.17
CA LEU A 206 8.52 -8.94 6.83
C LEU A 206 7.53 -8.39 5.79
N LEU A 207 6.24 -8.41 6.07
CA LEU A 207 5.22 -7.84 5.18
C LEU A 207 5.36 -6.31 5.03
N HIS A 208 5.79 -5.62 6.08
CA HIS A 208 6.07 -4.18 6.02
C HIS A 208 7.17 -3.83 4.99
N ARG A 209 8.15 -4.73 4.76
CA ARG A 209 9.18 -4.54 3.73
C ARG A 209 8.65 -4.51 2.30
N LEU A 210 7.42 -4.99 2.06
CA LEU A 210 6.77 -4.86 0.76
C LEU A 210 6.38 -3.41 0.42
N GLY A 211 6.39 -2.52 1.41
CA GLY A 211 6.14 -1.09 1.18
C GLY A 211 7.12 -0.49 0.17
N GLY A 212 6.60 0.28 -0.78
CA GLY A 212 7.43 0.86 -1.82
C GLY A 212 6.62 1.60 -2.88
N HIS A 213 7.31 2.05 -3.93
CA HIS A 213 6.67 2.73 -5.05
C HIS A 213 7.07 2.12 -6.37
N LEU A 214 6.10 1.97 -7.22
CA LEU A 214 6.26 1.48 -8.58
C LEU A 214 5.51 2.40 -9.53
N ARG A 215 5.96 2.44 -10.78
CA ARG A 215 5.34 3.23 -11.83
C ARG A 215 5.24 2.42 -13.11
N VAL A 216 4.05 2.42 -13.71
CA VAL A 216 3.84 1.90 -15.06
C VAL A 216 3.58 3.06 -16.00
N GLN A 217 4.39 3.18 -17.04
CA GLN A 217 4.21 4.19 -18.07
C GLN A 217 3.25 3.64 -19.12
N LYS A 218 2.15 4.40 -19.33
CA LYS A 218 1.14 4.22 -20.40
C LYS A 218 0.76 2.77 -20.68
N SER A 219 -0.28 2.32 -20.03
CA SER A 219 -1.02 1.14 -20.47
C SER A 219 -2.26 1.63 -21.23
N GLY A 220 -2.47 1.14 -22.44
CA GLY A 220 -3.65 1.45 -23.24
C GLY A 220 -4.95 0.89 -22.63
N ALA A 221 -4.84 -0.14 -21.79
CA ALA A 221 -5.93 -0.71 -20.99
C ALA A 221 -5.63 -0.55 -19.50
N SER A 222 -6.66 -0.49 -18.66
CA SER A 222 -6.50 -0.29 -17.23
C SER A 222 -6.22 -1.61 -16.50
N LEU A 223 -5.18 -1.63 -15.66
CA LEU A 223 -5.09 -2.62 -14.60
C LEU A 223 -6.27 -2.47 -13.64
N ASN A 224 -6.81 -3.59 -13.18
CA ASN A 224 -7.69 -3.61 -12.02
C ASN A 224 -6.88 -3.83 -10.72
N VAL A 225 -7.55 -3.87 -9.57
CA VAL A 225 -6.89 -4.05 -8.27
C VAL A 225 -6.08 -5.35 -8.22
N ALA A 226 -6.62 -6.45 -8.76
CA ALA A 226 -5.98 -7.75 -8.74
C ALA A 226 -4.71 -7.79 -9.62
N GLY A 227 -4.80 -7.31 -10.86
CA GLY A 227 -3.66 -7.22 -11.78
C GLY A 227 -2.59 -6.25 -11.29
N ALA A 228 -3.00 -5.11 -10.71
CA ALA A 228 -2.10 -4.15 -10.10
C ALA A 228 -1.33 -4.73 -8.93
N LEU A 229 -1.98 -5.54 -8.08
CA LEU A 229 -1.36 -6.21 -6.94
C LEU A 229 -0.37 -7.29 -7.39
N ILE A 230 -0.76 -8.13 -8.37
CA ILE A 230 0.15 -9.12 -8.99
C ILE A 230 1.42 -8.43 -9.52
N TYR A 231 1.24 -7.37 -10.31
CA TYR A 231 2.37 -6.63 -10.86
C TYR A 231 3.27 -6.07 -9.77
N ALA A 232 2.68 -5.38 -8.79
CA ALA A 232 3.43 -4.75 -7.72
C ALA A 232 4.24 -5.76 -6.90
N LEU A 233 3.68 -6.91 -6.57
CA LEU A 233 4.38 -7.99 -5.87
C LEU A 233 5.43 -8.68 -6.76
N SER A 234 5.19 -8.75 -8.06
CA SER A 234 6.16 -9.31 -9.02
C SER A 234 7.43 -8.47 -9.10
N MET A 235 7.31 -7.16 -9.00
CA MET A 235 8.42 -6.22 -9.07
C MET A 235 9.11 -5.98 -7.71
N GLY A 236 8.42 -6.24 -6.60
CA GLY A 236 8.92 -6.04 -5.24
C GLY A 236 9.86 -7.13 -4.74
N GLU A 237 10.27 -7.05 -3.49
CA GLU A 237 11.00 -8.12 -2.81
C GLU A 237 10.15 -9.41 -2.73
N THR A 238 10.80 -10.57 -2.72
CA THR A 238 10.11 -11.85 -2.58
C THR A 238 10.12 -12.30 -1.13
N LEU A 239 8.94 -12.52 -0.57
CA LEU A 239 8.78 -13.04 0.79
C LEU A 239 8.41 -14.52 0.74
N TYR A 240 9.41 -15.38 0.96
CA TYR A 240 9.19 -16.84 1.04
C TYR A 240 8.72 -17.31 2.42
N ALA A 241 8.89 -16.49 3.46
CA ALA A 241 8.85 -16.93 4.85
C ALA A 241 7.92 -16.13 5.76
N ALA A 242 7.00 -15.35 5.24
CA ALA A 242 5.99 -14.73 6.09
C ALA A 242 5.03 -15.80 6.61
N GLY A 243 5.03 -16.04 7.91
CA GLY A 243 4.10 -16.92 8.57
C GLY A 243 2.71 -16.31 8.70
N GLY A 244 1.72 -17.12 9.08
CA GLY A 244 0.36 -16.66 9.33
C GLY A 244 -0.50 -16.45 8.06
N ARG A 245 -1.61 -15.75 8.23
CA ARG A 245 -2.56 -15.46 7.15
C ARG A 245 -2.69 -13.94 6.97
N PRO A 246 -1.93 -13.38 6.01
CA PRO A 246 -2.03 -11.97 5.70
C PRO A 246 -3.26 -11.67 4.81
N ALA A 247 -3.87 -10.52 5.04
CA ALA A 247 -4.76 -9.86 4.11
C ALA A 247 -4.09 -8.60 3.55
N VAL A 248 -4.64 -8.05 2.49
CA VAL A 248 -4.25 -6.76 1.94
C VAL A 248 -5.44 -5.82 1.91
N VAL A 249 -5.27 -4.64 2.48
CA VAL A 249 -6.18 -3.52 2.31
C VAL A 249 -5.77 -2.80 1.04
N ALA A 250 -6.64 -2.81 0.04
CA ALA A 250 -6.42 -2.18 -1.26
C ALA A 250 -7.36 -0.99 -1.43
N TRP A 251 -6.83 0.16 -1.85
CA TRP A 251 -7.64 1.33 -2.22
C TRP A 251 -7.01 2.08 -3.38
N ILE A 252 -7.84 2.77 -4.13
CA ILE A 252 -7.44 3.48 -5.33
C ILE A 252 -7.63 4.97 -5.10
N THR A 253 -6.64 5.75 -5.49
CA THR A 253 -6.77 7.19 -5.69
C THR A 253 -6.55 7.53 -7.14
N GLU A 254 -7.42 8.33 -7.71
CA GLU A 254 -7.38 8.77 -9.10
C GLU A 254 -7.26 10.28 -9.16
N ARG A 255 -6.42 10.77 -10.04
CA ARG A 255 -6.30 12.18 -10.36
C ARG A 255 -6.52 12.41 -11.83
N SER A 256 -7.49 13.28 -12.15
CA SER A 256 -7.73 13.79 -13.49
C SER A 256 -7.75 15.31 -13.43
N GLY A 257 -6.78 15.96 -14.05
CA GLY A 257 -6.56 17.40 -13.93
C GLY A 257 -6.38 17.83 -12.47
N ASN A 258 -7.25 18.72 -11.99
CA ASN A 258 -7.25 19.22 -10.61
C ASN A 258 -8.14 18.41 -9.65
N ASN A 259 -8.83 17.41 -10.15
CA ASN A 259 -9.74 16.59 -9.35
C ASN A 259 -9.03 15.34 -8.86
N GLN A 260 -9.21 15.04 -7.58
CA GLN A 260 -8.74 13.81 -6.97
C GLN A 260 -9.92 13.06 -6.38
N ARG A 261 -9.98 11.76 -6.64
CA ARG A 261 -11.05 10.86 -6.17
C ARG A 261 -10.43 9.66 -5.45
N SER A 262 -11.20 9.09 -4.55
CA SER A 262 -10.88 7.80 -3.94
C SER A 262 -11.99 6.82 -4.22
N HIS A 263 -11.62 5.57 -4.43
CA HIS A 263 -12.55 4.46 -4.56
C HIS A 263 -12.69 3.73 -3.23
N ARG A 264 -13.82 3.05 -3.06
CA ARG A 264 -14.08 2.27 -1.86
C ARG A 264 -12.97 1.24 -1.63
N PRO A 265 -12.40 1.15 -0.43
CA PRO A 265 -11.37 0.16 -0.13
C PRO A 265 -11.96 -1.26 -0.15
N SER A 266 -11.10 -2.23 -0.47
CA SER A 266 -11.37 -3.66 -0.39
C SER A 266 -10.33 -4.32 0.50
N VAL A 267 -10.72 -5.41 1.16
CA VAL A 267 -9.83 -6.27 1.93
C VAL A 267 -9.82 -7.64 1.26
N LEU A 268 -8.64 -8.10 0.87
CA LEU A 268 -8.43 -9.31 0.09
C LEU A 268 -7.53 -10.27 0.87
N ASP A 269 -7.81 -11.58 0.83
CA ASP A 269 -6.89 -12.59 1.36
C ASP A 269 -5.64 -12.64 0.47
N ALA A 270 -4.49 -12.34 1.04
CA ALA A 270 -3.23 -12.30 0.32
C ALA A 270 -2.39 -13.59 0.50
N THR A 271 -2.88 -14.56 1.26
CA THR A 271 -2.10 -15.75 1.63
C THR A 271 -1.68 -16.57 0.40
N ALA A 272 -2.65 -16.95 -0.43
CA ALA A 272 -2.39 -17.69 -1.65
C ALA A 272 -1.57 -16.87 -2.66
N LEU A 273 -1.89 -15.58 -2.77
CA LEU A 273 -1.22 -14.67 -3.69
C LEU A 273 0.27 -14.52 -3.41
N LEU A 274 0.66 -14.32 -2.15
CA LEU A 274 2.07 -14.18 -1.78
C LEU A 274 2.86 -15.45 -2.07
N ARG A 275 2.29 -16.62 -1.78
CA ARG A 275 2.90 -17.93 -2.10
C ARG A 275 3.05 -18.12 -3.60
N PHE A 276 2.00 -17.83 -4.35
CA PHE A 276 2.00 -17.95 -5.80
C PHE A 276 3.06 -17.07 -6.47
N ILE A 277 3.18 -15.80 -6.06
CA ILE A 277 4.21 -14.91 -6.60
C ILE A 277 5.63 -15.37 -6.20
N ALA A 278 5.80 -15.87 -4.97
CA ALA A 278 7.08 -16.42 -4.54
C ALA A 278 7.51 -17.60 -5.42
N GLU A 279 6.60 -18.52 -5.71
CA GLU A 279 6.84 -19.67 -6.58
C GLU A 279 7.14 -19.23 -8.01
N LEU A 280 6.35 -18.31 -8.58
CA LEU A 280 6.62 -17.79 -9.92
C LEU A 280 8.01 -17.18 -10.03
N LYS A 281 8.46 -16.43 -9.04
CA LYS A 281 9.80 -15.83 -9.03
C LYS A 281 10.91 -16.87 -8.89
N LEU A 282 10.65 -17.95 -8.17
CA LEU A 282 11.60 -19.05 -7.99
C LEU A 282 11.74 -19.88 -9.26
N GLU A 283 10.62 -20.36 -9.81
CA GLU A 283 10.59 -21.31 -10.91
C GLU A 283 10.71 -20.65 -12.29
N VAL A 284 10.35 -19.37 -12.38
CA VAL A 284 10.35 -18.59 -13.62
C VAL A 284 11.22 -17.33 -13.41
N PRO A 285 12.56 -17.44 -13.51
CA PRO A 285 13.46 -16.31 -13.24
C PRO A 285 13.13 -15.02 -14.00
N PRO A 286 12.65 -15.04 -15.28
CA PRO A 286 12.25 -13.82 -15.96
C PRO A 286 10.83 -13.35 -15.63
N TRP A 287 10.17 -13.87 -14.58
CA TRP A 287 8.81 -13.49 -14.21
C TRP A 287 8.61 -11.96 -14.07
N PRO A 288 9.50 -11.18 -13.42
CA PRO A 288 9.34 -9.73 -13.37
C PRO A 288 9.27 -9.09 -14.77
N LEU A 289 10.05 -9.59 -15.74
CA LEU A 289 10.03 -9.09 -17.12
C LEU A 289 8.72 -9.46 -17.84
N LEU A 290 8.17 -10.65 -17.57
CA LEU A 290 6.86 -11.07 -18.07
C LEU A 290 5.75 -10.19 -17.49
N ALA A 291 5.77 -9.95 -16.18
CA ALA A 291 4.80 -9.11 -15.50
C ALA A 291 4.84 -7.66 -16.02
N GLU A 292 6.03 -7.11 -16.24
CA GLU A 292 6.20 -5.78 -16.83
C GLU A 292 5.68 -5.72 -18.27
N HIS A 293 5.97 -6.74 -19.07
CA HIS A 293 5.46 -6.84 -20.44
C HIS A 293 3.92 -6.85 -20.46
N PHE A 294 3.29 -7.70 -19.64
CA PHE A 294 1.83 -7.73 -19.53
C PHE A 294 1.26 -6.41 -19.02
N ALA A 295 1.83 -5.82 -17.96
CA ALA A 295 1.34 -4.55 -17.42
C ALA A 295 1.37 -3.42 -18.45
N THR A 296 2.34 -3.43 -19.36
CA THR A 296 2.54 -2.37 -20.34
C THR A 296 1.73 -2.58 -21.61
N HIS A 297 1.63 -3.83 -22.10
CA HIS A 297 1.06 -4.11 -23.42
C HIS A 297 -0.30 -4.82 -23.35
N GLU A 298 -0.47 -5.73 -22.37
CA GLU A 298 -1.63 -6.61 -22.26
C GLU A 298 -2.13 -6.74 -20.81
N PRO A 299 -2.56 -5.63 -20.17
CA PRO A 299 -2.97 -5.64 -18.75
C PRO A 299 -4.08 -6.63 -18.43
N ALA A 300 -4.91 -6.98 -19.41
CA ALA A 300 -5.99 -7.96 -19.25
C ALA A 300 -5.45 -9.35 -18.83
N ALA A 301 -4.24 -9.71 -19.25
CA ALA A 301 -3.60 -10.97 -18.85
C ALA A 301 -3.25 -10.98 -17.35
N LEU A 302 -2.70 -9.88 -16.83
CA LEU A 302 -2.44 -9.72 -15.39
C LEU A 302 -3.72 -9.61 -14.57
N ASN A 303 -4.75 -8.95 -15.09
CA ASN A 303 -6.05 -8.86 -14.45
C ASN A 303 -6.65 -10.26 -14.26
N ALA A 304 -6.68 -11.06 -15.33
CA ALA A 304 -7.20 -12.43 -15.28
C ALA A 304 -6.39 -13.32 -14.32
N LEU A 305 -5.06 -13.19 -14.34
CA LEU A 305 -4.19 -13.92 -13.42
C LEU A 305 -4.47 -13.52 -11.96
N GLY A 306 -4.57 -12.24 -11.68
CA GLY A 306 -4.85 -11.73 -10.33
C GLY A 306 -6.22 -12.16 -9.82
N GLU A 307 -7.24 -12.08 -10.67
CA GLU A 307 -8.59 -12.54 -10.34
C GLU A 307 -8.61 -14.04 -10.06
N TYR A 308 -7.93 -14.84 -10.88
CA TYR A 308 -7.81 -16.28 -10.66
C TYR A 308 -7.18 -16.61 -9.30
N VAL A 309 -6.05 -15.98 -8.98
CA VAL A 309 -5.32 -16.27 -7.74
C VAL A 309 -6.09 -15.81 -6.50
N LEU A 310 -6.84 -14.70 -6.59
CA LEU A 310 -7.61 -14.14 -5.46
C LEU A 310 -8.99 -14.78 -5.29
N PHE A 311 -9.63 -15.17 -6.37
CA PHE A 311 -11.06 -15.55 -6.34
C PHE A 311 -11.33 -16.93 -6.94
N GLY A 312 -10.31 -17.59 -7.50
CA GLY A 312 -10.46 -18.84 -8.22
C GLY A 312 -10.97 -18.63 -9.65
N GLY A 313 -11.20 -19.73 -10.36
CA GLY A 313 -11.71 -19.71 -11.71
C GLY A 313 -11.10 -20.80 -12.60
N ASP A 314 -11.06 -20.56 -13.92
CA ASP A 314 -10.50 -21.47 -14.90
C ASP A 314 -9.03 -21.16 -15.23
N ALA A 315 -8.12 -21.94 -14.68
CA ALA A 315 -6.69 -21.82 -14.90
C ALA A 315 -6.29 -21.95 -16.39
N TYR A 316 -6.99 -22.80 -17.16
CA TYR A 316 -6.72 -22.96 -18.59
C TYR A 316 -7.12 -21.72 -19.38
N ALA A 317 -8.21 -21.06 -19.01
CA ALA A 317 -8.62 -19.81 -19.64
C ALA A 317 -7.57 -18.72 -19.40
N VAL A 318 -7.06 -18.61 -18.17
CA VAL A 318 -5.98 -17.65 -17.81
C VAL A 318 -4.71 -17.95 -18.58
N ALA A 319 -4.24 -19.21 -18.60
CA ALA A 319 -3.04 -19.62 -19.32
C ALA A 319 -3.16 -19.32 -20.82
N ARG A 320 -4.33 -19.60 -21.42
CA ARG A 320 -4.62 -19.30 -22.83
C ARG A 320 -4.59 -17.80 -23.11
N GLN A 321 -5.15 -16.98 -22.22
CA GLN A 321 -5.14 -15.53 -22.36
C GLN A 321 -3.71 -14.98 -22.29
N MET A 322 -2.88 -15.45 -21.36
CA MET A 322 -1.48 -15.05 -21.25
C MET A 322 -0.67 -15.46 -22.48
N LEU A 323 -0.87 -16.66 -23.00
CA LEU A 323 -0.22 -17.12 -24.23
C LEU A 323 -0.64 -16.31 -25.45
N SER A 324 -1.92 -15.99 -25.56
CA SER A 324 -2.44 -15.13 -26.64
C SER A 324 -1.83 -13.74 -26.58
N ALA A 325 -1.73 -13.15 -25.39
CA ALA A 325 -1.12 -11.85 -25.15
C ALA A 325 0.36 -11.78 -25.59
N LEU A 326 1.13 -12.82 -25.32
CA LEU A 326 2.53 -12.89 -25.78
C LEU A 326 2.64 -13.07 -27.30
N ARG A 327 1.73 -13.82 -27.92
CA ARG A 327 1.73 -14.03 -29.39
C ARG A 327 1.38 -12.75 -30.15
N SER A 328 0.38 -12.00 -29.67
CA SER A 328 -0.02 -10.71 -30.28
C SER A 328 1.11 -9.69 -30.26
N SER A 329 1.88 -9.66 -29.18
CA SER A 329 3.01 -8.72 -29.01
C SER A 329 4.27 -9.10 -29.83
N GLY A 330 4.37 -10.34 -30.30
CA GLY A 330 5.54 -10.87 -31.01
C GLY A 330 5.61 -10.53 -32.49
N THR A 331 4.59 -9.88 -33.05
CA THR A 331 4.50 -9.57 -34.49
C THR A 331 5.26 -8.31 -34.89
N ASP A 332 5.60 -7.43 -33.93
CA ASP A 332 6.32 -6.19 -34.21
C ASP A 332 7.85 -6.35 -34.07
N SER A 333 8.55 -5.94 -35.10
CA SER A 333 9.89 -6.35 -35.53
C SER A 333 11.08 -6.21 -34.57
N ALA A 334 11.05 -5.34 -33.58
CA ALA A 334 12.18 -5.14 -32.64
C ALA A 334 12.01 -5.90 -31.30
N GLY A 335 10.80 -6.14 -30.85
CA GLY A 335 10.45 -6.87 -29.61
C GLY A 335 10.39 -8.40 -29.81
N GLY A 336 10.26 -8.89 -31.03
CA GLY A 336 9.91 -10.28 -31.33
C GLY A 336 10.92 -11.33 -30.84
N ARG A 337 12.20 -10.97 -30.71
CA ARG A 337 13.23 -11.88 -30.18
C ARG A 337 13.12 -12.01 -28.66
N LYS A 338 12.88 -10.87 -27.96
CA LYS A 338 12.71 -10.84 -26.51
C LYS A 338 11.43 -11.59 -26.09
N VAL A 339 10.33 -11.38 -26.81
CA VAL A 339 9.05 -12.04 -26.56
C VAL A 339 9.14 -13.54 -26.81
N ARG A 340 9.82 -14.01 -27.88
CA ARG A 340 10.04 -15.42 -28.14
C ARG A 340 10.79 -16.13 -27.00
N ASN A 341 11.79 -15.47 -26.43
CA ASN A 341 12.51 -15.99 -25.27
C ASN A 341 11.61 -16.11 -24.04
N LEU A 342 10.67 -15.18 -23.84
CA LEU A 342 9.71 -15.22 -22.73
C LEU A 342 8.67 -16.34 -22.91
N MET A 343 8.29 -16.66 -24.15
CA MET A 343 7.35 -17.77 -24.44
C MET A 343 7.86 -19.12 -23.95
N ALA A 344 9.17 -19.36 -23.95
CA ALA A 344 9.77 -20.60 -23.46
C ALA A 344 9.47 -20.87 -21.96
N TYR A 345 9.13 -19.84 -21.20
CA TYR A 345 8.80 -19.97 -19.79
C TYR A 345 7.30 -20.15 -19.51
N MET A 346 6.45 -20.00 -20.54
CA MET A 346 5.00 -20.10 -20.36
C MET A 346 4.52 -21.49 -19.99
N GLU A 347 5.24 -22.54 -20.37
CA GLU A 347 4.95 -23.89 -19.91
C GLU A 347 5.06 -23.99 -18.39
N LYS A 348 6.14 -23.46 -17.80
CA LYS A 348 6.32 -23.43 -16.36
C LYS A 348 5.23 -22.60 -15.67
N VAL A 349 4.91 -21.42 -16.19
CA VAL A 349 3.82 -20.58 -15.66
C VAL A 349 2.50 -21.35 -15.70
N THR A 350 2.21 -22.04 -16.80
CA THR A 350 0.99 -22.82 -16.95
C THR A 350 0.94 -23.97 -15.95
N ASN A 351 2.05 -24.70 -15.76
CA ASN A 351 2.11 -25.78 -14.78
C ASN A 351 1.87 -25.30 -13.35
N ILE A 352 2.45 -24.14 -12.98
CA ILE A 352 2.20 -23.52 -11.68
C ILE A 352 0.72 -23.13 -11.54
N LEU A 353 0.10 -22.57 -12.58
CA LEU A 353 -1.32 -22.21 -12.58
C LEU A 353 -2.24 -23.43 -12.44
N LEU A 354 -1.90 -24.54 -13.09
CA LEU A 354 -2.72 -25.76 -13.08
C LEU A 354 -2.60 -26.55 -11.77
N ASP A 355 -1.56 -26.31 -10.99
CA ASP A 355 -1.36 -26.93 -9.68
C ASP A 355 -2.20 -26.22 -8.60
N ALA A 356 -3.51 -26.08 -8.87
CA ALA A 356 -4.45 -25.34 -8.02
C ALA A 356 -4.56 -25.90 -6.58
N GLU A 357 -4.21 -27.17 -6.37
CA GLU A 357 -4.22 -27.80 -5.04
C GLU A 357 -3.14 -27.23 -4.13
N ARG A 358 -1.99 -26.85 -4.70
CA ARG A 358 -0.87 -26.23 -3.99
C ARG A 358 -1.22 -24.89 -3.34
N TRP A 359 -2.13 -24.15 -3.94
CA TRP A 359 -2.43 -22.77 -3.55
C TRP A 359 -3.67 -22.67 -2.67
N ASN A 360 -4.38 -23.78 -2.39
CA ASN A 360 -5.69 -23.76 -1.73
C ASN A 360 -6.68 -22.82 -2.43
N LEU A 361 -6.67 -22.79 -3.76
CA LEU A 361 -7.57 -21.97 -4.57
C LEU A 361 -8.93 -22.67 -4.83
N ARG A 362 -9.34 -23.62 -3.96
CA ARG A 362 -10.64 -24.27 -4.00
C ARG A 362 -11.64 -23.60 -3.07
#